data_632ad035e9edc4ec65c8077de1e3c985
#
_entry.id   632ad035e9edc4ec65c8077de1e3c985
#
_cell.length_a   1.000
_cell.length_b   1.000
_cell.length_c   1.000
_cell.angle_alpha   90.00
_cell.angle_beta   90.00
_cell.angle_gamma   90.00
#
_symmetry.space_group_name_H-M   'P 1'
#
loop_
_entity.id
_entity.type
_entity.pdbx_description
1 polymer ?
#
loop_
_entity_poly.entity_id
_entity_poly.type
_entity_poly.pdbx_seq_one_letter_code
_entity_poly.pdbx_strand_id
1 'polypeptide(L)'
;MDNTVLEQMVNSSWYQTRMRAAKQGYGLDRLVHDRNVYVRIEVAKQGYGLNILIKSSSERIRVAVAQQGYGLDKLVYDRSGLVRREVAKHGYGLETLINDDDPRVRLEVAHHGYGLDRLIYDNSSLVRIEVARQGYGLDKLVMDPRPDVRRTVACQGYGLNILVNDVDRDVREEVARQGYGLDILINDTDTYVRTVARDVLTYLNNK
;
A
#
# COMPACT_ATOMS: atom_id res chain seq x y z
N MET A 1 -35.07 13.14 -1.36
CA MET A 1 -35.38 13.18 -2.82
C MET A 1 -36.68 12.40 -3.01
N ASP A 2 -37.61 12.88 -3.84
CA ASP A 2 -38.88 12.18 -4.05
C ASP A 2 -38.62 10.82 -4.73
N ASN A 3 -39.38 9.79 -4.35
CA ASN A 3 -39.26 8.43 -4.91
C ASN A 3 -39.50 8.40 -6.41
N THR A 4 -40.35 9.31 -6.93
CA THR A 4 -40.59 9.43 -8.37
C THR A 4 -39.35 9.86 -9.14
N VAL A 5 -38.57 10.79 -8.58
CA VAL A 5 -37.31 11.24 -9.19
C VAL A 5 -36.27 10.11 -9.15
N LEU A 6 -36.15 9.37 -8.04
CA LEU A 6 -35.26 8.23 -7.93
C LEU A 6 -35.60 7.12 -8.93
N GLU A 7 -36.88 6.85 -9.13
CA GLU A 7 -37.33 5.88 -10.12
C GLU A 7 -36.98 6.29 -11.56
N GLN A 8 -37.13 7.57 -11.87
CA GLN A 8 -36.70 8.12 -13.18
C GLN A 8 -35.17 7.99 -13.35
N MET A 9 -34.41 8.18 -12.27
CA MET A 9 -32.95 8.04 -12.31
C MET A 9 -32.49 6.61 -12.59
N VAL A 10 -33.17 5.61 -12.01
CA VAL A 10 -32.86 4.18 -12.26
C VAL A 10 -33.12 3.80 -13.70
N ASN A 11 -34.16 4.36 -14.32
CA ASN A 11 -34.55 4.06 -15.68
C ASN A 11 -33.88 4.95 -16.74
N SER A 12 -32.98 5.85 -16.33
CA SER A 12 -32.27 6.77 -17.22
C SER A 12 -31.41 6.04 -18.26
N SER A 13 -31.37 6.55 -19.49
CA SER A 13 -30.41 6.09 -20.50
C SER A 13 -28.95 6.36 -20.13
N TRP A 14 -28.70 7.39 -19.34
CA TRP A 14 -27.39 7.83 -18.90
C TRP A 14 -26.89 7.06 -17.68
N TYR A 15 -25.74 6.38 -17.80
CA TYR A 15 -25.20 5.59 -16.67
C TYR A 15 -24.84 6.44 -15.46
N GLN A 16 -24.40 7.70 -15.66
CA GLN A 16 -24.10 8.63 -14.56
C GLN A 16 -25.33 8.88 -13.69
N THR A 17 -26.51 8.99 -14.30
CA THR A 17 -27.79 9.18 -13.59
C THR A 17 -28.15 7.91 -12.82
N ARG A 18 -28.06 6.73 -13.45
CA ARG A 18 -28.28 5.44 -12.76
C ARG A 18 -27.27 5.20 -11.63
N MET A 19 -26.00 5.59 -11.83
CA MET A 19 -24.98 5.53 -10.77
C MET A 19 -25.34 6.45 -9.58
N ARG A 20 -25.92 7.64 -9.82
CA ARG A 20 -26.43 8.50 -8.74
C ARG A 20 -27.56 7.85 -7.97
N ALA A 21 -28.47 7.13 -8.63
CA ALA A 21 -29.51 6.35 -7.96
C ALA A 21 -28.91 5.27 -7.07
N ALA A 22 -27.92 4.51 -7.57
CA ALA A 22 -27.19 3.51 -6.80
C ALA A 22 -26.52 4.12 -5.55
N LYS A 23 -25.88 5.30 -5.67
CA LYS A 23 -25.31 6.04 -4.55
C LYS A 23 -26.31 6.41 -3.46
N GLN A 24 -27.58 6.63 -3.85
CA GLN A 24 -28.68 6.89 -2.91
C GLN A 24 -29.29 5.61 -2.33
N GLY A 25 -28.72 4.44 -2.66
CA GLY A 25 -29.25 3.15 -2.23
C GLY A 25 -30.56 2.74 -2.88
N TYR A 26 -30.95 3.40 -4.00
CA TYR A 26 -32.26 3.16 -4.63
C TYR A 26 -32.13 2.28 -5.88
N GLY A 27 -33.07 1.34 -6.06
CA GLY A 27 -33.16 0.44 -7.22
C GLY A 27 -31.98 -0.53 -7.34
N LEU A 28 -31.32 -0.87 -6.24
CA LEU A 28 -30.12 -1.72 -6.22
C LEU A 28 -30.39 -3.12 -6.76
N ASP A 29 -31.61 -3.65 -6.57
CA ASP A 29 -32.10 -4.92 -7.08
C ASP A 29 -32.05 -5.01 -8.60
N ARG A 30 -32.30 -3.90 -9.29
CA ARG A 30 -32.19 -3.77 -10.75
C ARG A 30 -30.78 -3.40 -11.18
N LEU A 31 -30.17 -2.42 -10.50
CA LEU A 31 -28.87 -1.87 -10.86
C LEU A 31 -27.70 -2.83 -10.63
N VAL A 32 -27.88 -3.89 -9.84
CA VAL A 32 -26.89 -4.98 -9.70
C VAL A 32 -26.64 -5.69 -11.04
N HIS A 33 -27.60 -5.65 -11.96
CA HIS A 33 -27.49 -6.20 -13.31
C HIS A 33 -27.24 -5.14 -14.40
N ASP A 34 -26.96 -3.89 -14.01
CA ASP A 34 -26.73 -2.81 -14.97
C ASP A 34 -25.62 -3.16 -15.97
N ARG A 35 -25.83 -2.80 -17.25
CA ARG A 35 -24.84 -3.02 -18.31
C ARG A 35 -23.51 -2.30 -18.07
N ASN A 36 -23.53 -1.17 -17.34
CA ASN A 36 -22.37 -0.35 -17.09
C ASN A 36 -21.65 -0.79 -15.83
N VAL A 37 -20.34 -1.03 -15.94
CA VAL A 37 -19.46 -1.47 -14.84
C VAL A 37 -19.48 -0.49 -13.67
N TYR A 38 -19.46 0.81 -13.91
CA TYR A 38 -19.43 1.82 -12.85
C TYR A 38 -20.70 1.85 -12.01
N VAL A 39 -21.86 1.58 -12.61
CA VAL A 39 -23.12 1.43 -11.87
C VAL A 39 -23.04 0.23 -10.94
N ARG A 40 -22.59 -0.94 -11.46
CA ARG A 40 -22.43 -2.14 -10.63
C ARG A 40 -21.37 -1.98 -9.52
N ILE A 41 -20.28 -1.23 -9.78
CA ILE A 41 -19.30 -0.89 -8.74
C ILE A 41 -19.99 -0.10 -7.62
N GLU A 42 -20.83 0.87 -7.98
CA GLU A 42 -21.52 1.66 -6.96
C GLU A 42 -22.53 0.82 -6.17
N VAL A 43 -23.21 -0.13 -6.81
CA VAL A 43 -24.06 -1.12 -6.11
C VAL A 43 -23.23 -1.97 -5.13
N ALA A 44 -22.03 -2.44 -5.54
CA ALA A 44 -21.15 -3.19 -4.65
C ALA A 44 -20.74 -2.35 -3.43
N LYS A 45 -20.42 -1.06 -3.60
CA LYS A 45 -20.07 -0.15 -2.51
C LYS A 45 -21.21 0.06 -1.50
N GLN A 46 -22.46 -0.12 -1.92
CA GLN A 46 -23.61 -0.13 -1.02
C GLN A 46 -23.79 -1.47 -0.28
N GLY A 47 -22.89 -2.43 -0.50
CA GLY A 47 -22.98 -3.76 0.12
C GLY A 47 -24.08 -4.64 -0.50
N TYR A 48 -24.70 -4.23 -1.63
CA TYR A 48 -25.81 -4.97 -2.20
C TYR A 48 -25.36 -5.94 -3.31
N GLY A 49 -26.01 -7.11 -3.37
CA GLY A 49 -25.82 -8.10 -4.44
C GLY A 49 -24.40 -8.65 -4.56
N LEU A 50 -23.61 -8.62 -3.49
CA LEU A 50 -22.20 -9.04 -3.48
C LEU A 50 -22.02 -10.50 -3.93
N ASN A 51 -22.98 -11.36 -3.61
CA ASN A 51 -23.02 -12.77 -4.05
C ASN A 51 -23.16 -12.94 -5.59
N ILE A 52 -23.72 -11.93 -6.26
CA ILE A 52 -23.81 -11.87 -7.72
C ILE A 52 -22.53 -11.24 -8.27
N LEU A 53 -22.13 -10.10 -7.71
CA LEU A 53 -21.04 -9.26 -8.20
C LEU A 53 -19.66 -9.90 -8.04
N ILE A 54 -19.46 -10.78 -7.05
CA ILE A 54 -18.23 -11.56 -6.88
C ILE A 54 -17.88 -12.42 -8.10
N LYS A 55 -18.86 -12.83 -8.88
CA LYS A 55 -18.69 -13.66 -10.10
C LYS A 55 -18.44 -12.82 -11.36
N SER A 56 -18.34 -11.50 -11.24
CA SER A 56 -18.18 -10.62 -12.39
C SER A 56 -16.89 -10.90 -13.17
N SER A 57 -16.94 -10.84 -14.48
CA SER A 57 -15.75 -10.86 -15.34
C SER A 57 -14.85 -9.65 -15.13
N SER A 58 -15.40 -8.51 -14.69
CA SER A 58 -14.68 -7.29 -14.41
C SER A 58 -13.95 -7.38 -13.06
N GLU A 59 -12.62 -7.30 -13.08
CA GLU A 59 -11.81 -7.25 -11.84
C GLU A 59 -12.19 -6.05 -10.96
N ARG A 60 -12.53 -4.89 -11.56
CA ARG A 60 -12.93 -3.68 -10.82
C ARG A 60 -14.14 -3.91 -9.93
N ILE A 61 -15.11 -4.72 -10.40
CA ILE A 61 -16.28 -5.09 -9.61
C ILE A 61 -15.85 -6.04 -8.47
N ARG A 62 -15.02 -7.05 -8.76
CA ARG A 62 -14.54 -7.98 -7.73
C ARG A 62 -13.67 -7.28 -6.69
N VAL A 63 -12.87 -6.26 -7.10
CA VAL A 63 -12.18 -5.36 -6.16
C VAL A 63 -13.18 -4.66 -5.24
N ALA A 64 -14.25 -4.07 -5.79
CA ALA A 64 -15.28 -3.42 -4.99
C ALA A 64 -15.99 -4.38 -4.04
N VAL A 65 -16.16 -5.65 -4.42
CA VAL A 65 -16.69 -6.72 -3.55
C VAL A 65 -15.70 -7.04 -2.43
N ALA A 66 -14.40 -7.19 -2.75
CA ALA A 66 -13.37 -7.43 -1.75
C ALA A 66 -13.27 -6.28 -0.73
N GLN A 67 -13.41 -5.02 -1.19
CA GLN A 67 -13.45 -3.83 -0.33
C GLN A 67 -14.56 -3.86 0.71
N GLN A 68 -15.65 -4.57 0.43
CA GLN A 68 -16.74 -4.80 1.40
C GLN A 68 -16.46 -5.97 2.35
N GLY A 69 -15.30 -6.60 2.27
CA GLY A 69 -14.96 -7.77 3.07
C GLY A 69 -15.76 -9.04 2.72
N TYR A 70 -16.43 -9.07 1.56
CA TYR A 70 -17.28 -10.18 1.17
C TYR A 70 -16.54 -11.23 0.34
N GLY A 71 -16.70 -12.51 0.71
CA GLY A 71 -16.18 -13.65 -0.04
C GLY A 71 -14.66 -13.69 -0.12
N LEU A 72 -13.96 -13.20 0.91
CA LEU A 72 -12.50 -13.17 0.97
C LEU A 72 -11.90 -14.58 0.85
N ASP A 73 -12.60 -15.60 1.36
CA ASP A 73 -12.25 -17.03 1.24
C ASP A 73 -12.12 -17.51 -0.21
N LYS A 74 -12.85 -16.89 -1.13
CA LYS A 74 -12.80 -17.16 -2.57
C LYS A 74 -11.85 -16.21 -3.28
N LEU A 75 -11.90 -14.93 -2.93
CA LEU A 75 -11.14 -13.87 -3.58
C LEU A 75 -9.64 -13.91 -3.27
N VAL A 76 -9.22 -14.61 -2.23
CA VAL A 76 -7.80 -14.90 -1.94
C VAL A 76 -7.11 -15.65 -3.09
N TYR A 77 -7.87 -16.37 -3.91
CA TYR A 77 -7.40 -17.10 -5.10
C TYR A 77 -7.79 -16.41 -6.41
N ASP A 78 -8.23 -15.14 -6.37
CA ASP A 78 -8.64 -14.44 -7.60
C ASP A 78 -7.47 -14.32 -8.58
N ARG A 79 -7.76 -14.45 -9.88
CA ARG A 79 -6.77 -14.31 -10.96
C ARG A 79 -6.13 -12.93 -11.03
N SER A 80 -6.79 -11.90 -10.50
CA SER A 80 -6.27 -10.51 -10.49
C SER A 80 -5.52 -10.24 -9.17
N GLY A 81 -4.25 -9.85 -9.27
CA GLY A 81 -3.46 -9.39 -8.13
C GLY A 81 -4.07 -8.19 -7.41
N LEU A 82 -4.83 -7.33 -8.12
CA LEU A 82 -5.54 -6.21 -7.51
C LEU A 82 -6.63 -6.69 -6.54
N VAL A 83 -7.34 -7.77 -6.88
CA VAL A 83 -8.35 -8.37 -6.01
C VAL A 83 -7.69 -9.04 -4.80
N ARG A 84 -6.64 -9.85 -5.03
CA ARG A 84 -5.89 -10.51 -3.94
C ARG A 84 -5.23 -9.50 -3.01
N ARG A 85 -4.73 -8.38 -3.57
CA ARG A 85 -4.21 -7.26 -2.77
C ARG A 85 -5.27 -6.69 -1.84
N GLU A 86 -6.49 -6.51 -2.33
CA GLU A 86 -7.59 -6.01 -1.50
C GLU A 86 -7.96 -7.00 -0.40
N VAL A 87 -7.90 -8.31 -0.67
CA VAL A 87 -8.05 -9.37 0.34
C VAL A 87 -6.95 -9.24 1.40
N ALA A 88 -5.68 -9.06 0.99
CA ALA A 88 -4.56 -8.88 1.91
C ALA A 88 -4.75 -7.68 2.84
N LYS A 89 -5.29 -6.55 2.34
CA LYS A 89 -5.60 -5.36 3.16
C LYS A 89 -6.56 -5.64 4.31
N HIS A 90 -7.45 -6.62 4.15
CA HIS A 90 -8.32 -7.09 5.23
C HIS A 90 -7.61 -8.01 6.23
N GLY A 91 -6.33 -8.30 6.04
CA GLY A 91 -5.60 -9.26 6.86
C GLY A 91 -6.03 -10.71 6.67
N TYR A 92 -6.72 -11.02 5.56
CA TYR A 92 -7.25 -12.35 5.29
C TYR A 92 -6.30 -13.16 4.39
N GLY A 93 -6.09 -14.42 4.72
CA GLY A 93 -5.32 -15.37 3.92
C GLY A 93 -3.84 -15.02 3.77
N LEU A 94 -3.24 -14.36 4.77
CA LEU A 94 -1.86 -13.90 4.73
C LEU A 94 -0.86 -15.05 4.54
N GLU A 95 -1.17 -16.23 5.06
CA GLU A 95 -0.40 -17.46 4.90
C GLU A 95 -0.32 -17.94 3.45
N THR A 96 -1.35 -17.65 2.67
CA THR A 96 -1.38 -17.92 1.22
C THR A 96 -0.71 -16.79 0.45
N LEU A 97 -1.07 -15.55 0.77
CA LEU A 97 -0.69 -14.36 0.02
C LEU A 97 0.78 -13.92 0.24
N ILE A 98 1.45 -14.43 1.26
CA ILE A 98 2.90 -14.23 1.44
C ILE A 98 3.73 -14.77 0.26
N ASN A 99 3.17 -15.70 -0.50
CA ASN A 99 3.80 -16.31 -1.69
C ASN A 99 3.25 -15.77 -3.01
N ASP A 100 2.45 -14.69 -2.97
CA ASP A 100 1.81 -14.16 -4.16
C ASP A 100 2.83 -13.69 -5.21
N ASP A 101 2.54 -13.92 -6.48
CA ASP A 101 3.40 -13.49 -7.60
C ASP A 101 3.50 -11.96 -7.68
N ASP A 102 2.43 -11.24 -7.28
CA ASP A 102 2.40 -9.78 -7.29
C ASP A 102 3.06 -9.21 -6.01
N PRO A 103 4.19 -8.50 -6.13
CA PRO A 103 4.86 -7.93 -4.96
C PRO A 103 3.99 -6.91 -4.20
N ARG A 104 2.97 -6.33 -4.83
CA ARG A 104 2.03 -5.43 -4.15
C ARG A 104 1.11 -6.17 -3.19
N VAL A 105 0.83 -7.44 -3.45
CA VAL A 105 0.09 -8.32 -2.52
C VAL A 105 0.98 -8.66 -1.33
N ARG A 106 2.23 -9.09 -1.59
CA ARG A 106 3.20 -9.40 -0.52
C ARG A 106 3.54 -8.18 0.34
N LEU A 107 3.54 -6.97 -0.26
CA LEU A 107 3.68 -5.71 0.47
C LEU A 107 2.55 -5.53 1.50
N GLU A 108 1.30 -5.81 1.13
CA GLU A 108 0.17 -5.75 2.08
C GLU A 108 0.32 -6.81 3.19
N VAL A 109 0.84 -8.01 2.86
CA VAL A 109 1.17 -9.02 3.87
C VAL A 109 2.21 -8.49 4.87
N ALA A 110 3.27 -7.83 4.35
CA ALA A 110 4.27 -7.18 5.20
C ALA A 110 3.64 -6.09 6.09
N HIS A 111 2.75 -5.26 5.56
CA HIS A 111 2.03 -4.23 6.35
C HIS A 111 1.30 -4.80 7.57
N HIS A 112 0.81 -6.04 7.49
CA HIS A 112 0.20 -6.74 8.63
C HIS A 112 1.22 -7.36 9.60
N GLY A 113 2.52 -7.20 9.37
CA GLY A 113 3.57 -7.79 10.19
C GLY A 113 3.67 -9.32 10.07
N TYR A 114 3.04 -9.92 9.04
CA TYR A 114 3.02 -11.37 8.88
C TYR A 114 4.23 -11.86 8.08
N GLY A 115 4.94 -12.87 8.62
CA GLY A 115 6.04 -13.54 7.92
C GLY A 115 7.22 -12.65 7.59
N LEU A 116 7.54 -11.66 8.43
CA LEU A 116 8.64 -10.71 8.22
C LEU A 116 10.00 -11.40 8.15
N ASP A 117 10.18 -12.51 8.86
CA ASP A 117 11.37 -13.38 8.84
C ASP A 117 11.66 -13.95 7.45
N ARG A 118 10.62 -14.10 6.64
CA ARG A 118 10.69 -14.55 5.26
C ARG A 118 10.74 -13.36 4.29
N LEU A 119 9.89 -12.36 4.49
CA LEU A 119 9.78 -11.19 3.62
C LEU A 119 11.01 -10.27 3.64
N ILE A 120 11.88 -10.39 4.66
CA ILE A 120 13.20 -9.73 4.69
C ILE A 120 14.08 -10.10 3.49
N TYR A 121 13.83 -11.25 2.87
CA TYR A 121 14.54 -11.74 1.68
C TYR A 121 13.72 -11.60 0.39
N ASP A 122 12.62 -10.85 0.42
CA ASP A 122 11.76 -10.69 -0.76
C ASP A 122 12.53 -10.08 -1.94
N ASN A 123 12.22 -10.55 -3.15
CA ASN A 123 12.84 -10.05 -4.39
C ASN A 123 12.53 -8.56 -4.63
N SER A 124 11.38 -8.09 -4.15
CA SER A 124 10.97 -6.70 -4.26
C SER A 124 11.55 -5.86 -3.13
N SER A 125 12.32 -4.84 -3.47
CA SER A 125 12.81 -3.87 -2.48
C SER A 125 11.67 -3.15 -1.74
N LEU A 126 10.52 -2.95 -2.37
CA LEU A 126 9.36 -2.33 -1.70
C LEU A 126 8.86 -3.17 -0.51
N VAL A 127 8.88 -4.49 -0.64
CA VAL A 127 8.52 -5.39 0.46
C VAL A 127 9.58 -5.32 1.56
N ARG A 128 10.88 -5.37 1.21
CA ARG A 128 11.97 -5.26 2.20
C ARG A 128 12.01 -3.88 2.89
N ILE A 129 11.66 -2.80 2.17
CA ILE A 129 11.48 -1.46 2.76
C ILE A 129 10.42 -1.50 3.85
N GLU A 130 9.30 -2.17 3.58
CA GLU A 130 8.23 -2.27 4.57
C GLU A 130 8.66 -3.08 5.79
N VAL A 131 9.39 -4.18 5.59
CA VAL A 131 9.99 -4.95 6.68
C VAL A 131 10.91 -4.07 7.54
N ALA A 132 11.77 -3.26 6.89
CA ALA A 132 12.65 -2.32 7.59
C ALA A 132 11.86 -1.24 8.35
N ARG A 133 10.77 -0.71 7.79
CA ARG A 133 9.90 0.28 8.45
C ARG A 133 9.28 -0.24 9.73
N GLN A 134 9.03 -1.54 9.81
CA GLN A 134 8.54 -2.19 11.02
C GLN A 134 9.64 -2.53 12.03
N GLY A 135 10.87 -2.13 11.74
CA GLY A 135 12.01 -2.36 12.62
C GLY A 135 12.49 -3.82 12.64
N TYR A 136 12.03 -4.65 11.71
CA TYR A 136 12.39 -6.07 11.70
C TYR A 136 13.63 -6.33 10.84
N GLY A 137 14.57 -7.14 11.35
CA GLY A 137 15.74 -7.62 10.63
C GLY A 137 16.69 -6.53 10.15
N LEU A 138 16.78 -5.41 10.86
CA LEU A 138 17.62 -4.27 10.49
C LEU A 138 19.11 -4.63 10.44
N ASP A 139 19.54 -5.61 11.23
CA ASP A 139 20.89 -6.18 11.23
C ASP A 139 21.29 -6.79 9.88
N LYS A 140 20.33 -7.28 9.13
CA LYS A 140 20.51 -7.84 7.79
C LYS A 140 20.31 -6.78 6.71
N LEU A 141 19.27 -5.96 6.86
CA LEU A 141 18.87 -4.95 5.87
C LEU A 141 19.82 -3.74 5.81
N VAL A 142 20.66 -3.52 6.83
CA VAL A 142 21.71 -2.49 6.81
C VAL A 142 22.71 -2.69 5.66
N MET A 143 22.85 -3.92 5.15
CA MET A 143 23.71 -4.27 4.03
C MET A 143 22.91 -4.59 2.75
N ASP A 144 21.65 -4.21 2.67
CA ASP A 144 20.81 -4.48 1.49
C ASP A 144 21.44 -3.87 0.22
N PRO A 145 21.38 -4.58 -0.92
CA PRO A 145 21.92 -4.06 -2.19
C PRO A 145 21.23 -2.78 -2.66
N ARG A 146 19.99 -2.52 -2.23
CA ARG A 146 19.23 -1.34 -2.61
C ARG A 146 19.41 -0.21 -1.60
N PRO A 147 19.86 0.98 -2.06
CA PRO A 147 20.05 2.12 -1.16
C PRO A 147 18.75 2.58 -0.47
N ASP A 148 17.60 2.46 -1.15
CA ASP A 148 16.30 2.82 -0.57
C ASP A 148 15.99 1.99 0.69
N VAL A 149 16.40 0.71 0.72
CA VAL A 149 16.24 -0.18 1.89
C VAL A 149 17.20 0.28 3.00
N ARG A 150 18.51 0.48 2.69
CA ARG A 150 19.50 0.94 3.67
C ARG A 150 19.15 2.31 4.25
N ARG A 151 18.66 3.23 3.40
CA ARG A 151 18.14 4.52 3.86
C ARG A 151 16.99 4.34 4.85
N THR A 152 16.07 3.39 4.60
CA THR A 152 14.98 3.09 5.54
C THR A 152 15.53 2.56 6.87
N VAL A 153 16.61 1.75 6.84
CA VAL A 153 17.30 1.29 8.04
C VAL A 153 17.89 2.47 8.82
N ALA A 154 18.52 3.43 8.12
CA ALA A 154 19.03 4.66 8.74
C ALA A 154 17.88 5.48 9.38
N CYS A 155 16.71 5.58 8.73
CA CYS A 155 15.51 6.23 9.29
C CYS A 155 15.06 5.60 10.62
N GLN A 156 15.32 4.30 10.82
CA GLN A 156 15.05 3.61 12.09
C GLN A 156 16.14 3.84 13.14
N GLY A 157 17.16 4.64 12.86
CA GLY A 157 18.30 4.88 13.75
C GLY A 157 19.23 3.70 13.90
N TYR A 158 19.12 2.68 13.03
CA TYR A 158 19.94 1.46 13.13
C TYR A 158 21.15 1.50 12.20
N GLY A 159 22.28 0.97 12.66
CA GLY A 159 23.48 0.79 11.84
C GLY A 159 24.12 2.09 11.34
N LEU A 160 23.89 3.22 12.00
CA LEU A 160 24.36 4.54 11.58
C LEU A 160 25.89 4.60 11.49
N ASN A 161 26.59 3.84 12.34
CA ASN A 161 28.05 3.71 12.32
C ASN A 161 28.59 3.02 11.05
N ILE A 162 27.76 2.22 10.40
CA ILE A 162 28.06 1.60 9.09
C ILE A 162 27.65 2.55 7.96
N LEU A 163 26.42 3.06 8.03
CA LEU A 163 25.76 3.82 6.99
C LEU A 163 26.31 5.26 6.83
N VAL A 164 27.06 5.77 7.80
CA VAL A 164 27.77 7.07 7.70
C VAL A 164 28.76 7.10 6.52
N ASN A 165 29.28 5.94 6.11
CA ASN A 165 30.19 5.77 5.00
C ASN A 165 29.51 5.10 3.77
N ASP A 166 28.19 5.11 3.70
CA ASP A 166 27.46 4.47 2.60
C ASP A 166 27.86 5.08 1.25
N VAL A 167 27.92 4.25 0.20
CA VAL A 167 28.24 4.71 -1.16
C VAL A 167 27.16 5.65 -1.72
N ASP A 168 25.93 5.50 -1.27
CA ASP A 168 24.80 6.29 -1.72
C ASP A 168 24.63 7.54 -0.83
N ARG A 169 24.56 8.71 -1.49
CA ARG A 169 24.44 9.99 -0.80
C ARG A 169 23.14 10.15 0.00
N ASP A 170 22.02 9.58 -0.50
CA ASP A 170 20.71 9.71 0.15
C ASP A 170 20.66 8.90 1.45
N VAL A 171 21.47 7.84 1.53
CA VAL A 171 21.69 7.08 2.78
C VAL A 171 22.51 7.91 3.76
N ARG A 172 23.64 8.49 3.33
CA ARG A 172 24.47 9.35 4.22
C ARG A 172 23.73 10.62 4.66
N GLU A 173 22.91 11.21 3.77
CA GLU A 173 22.04 12.32 4.13
C GLU A 173 21.06 11.93 5.26
N GLU A 174 20.47 10.75 5.19
CA GLU A 174 19.57 10.27 6.24
C GLU A 174 20.33 10.08 7.57
N VAL A 175 21.56 9.55 7.53
CA VAL A 175 22.43 9.45 8.72
C VAL A 175 22.70 10.83 9.33
N ALA A 176 22.96 11.86 8.50
CA ALA A 176 23.11 13.23 8.98
C ALA A 176 21.84 13.76 9.65
N ARG A 177 20.66 13.48 9.08
CA ARG A 177 19.35 13.85 9.67
C ARG A 177 19.10 13.20 11.03
N GLN A 178 19.60 11.99 11.24
CA GLN A 178 19.57 11.31 12.53
C GLN A 178 20.56 11.90 13.55
N GLY A 179 21.36 12.88 13.16
CA GLY A 179 22.34 13.54 14.03
C GLY A 179 23.59 12.71 14.30
N TYR A 180 23.84 11.67 13.50
CA TYR A 180 25.00 10.78 13.70
C TYR A 180 26.15 11.13 12.75
N GLY A 181 27.39 11.06 13.24
CA GLY A 181 28.61 11.26 12.45
C GLY A 181 28.71 12.63 11.78
N LEU A 182 28.16 13.67 12.41
CA LEU A 182 28.11 15.02 11.83
C LEU A 182 29.52 15.60 11.63
N ASP A 183 30.48 15.27 12.49
CA ASP A 183 31.90 15.61 12.37
C ASP A 183 32.56 15.08 11.10
N ILE A 184 32.08 13.94 10.60
CA ILE A 184 32.48 13.33 9.33
C ILE A 184 31.71 13.98 8.19
N LEU A 185 30.37 14.03 8.28
CA LEU A 185 29.46 14.38 7.19
C LEU A 185 29.48 15.89 6.84
N ILE A 186 29.94 16.79 7.71
CA ILE A 186 30.22 18.20 7.36
C ILE A 186 31.31 18.34 6.28
N ASN A 187 32.11 17.28 6.07
CA ASN A 187 33.17 17.21 5.08
C ASN A 187 32.87 16.19 3.96
N ASP A 188 31.62 15.74 3.84
CA ASP A 188 31.18 14.79 2.82
C ASP A 188 31.51 15.24 1.41
N THR A 189 31.74 14.32 0.49
CA THR A 189 32.00 14.61 -0.92
C THR A 189 30.81 15.27 -1.61
N ASP A 190 29.57 14.93 -1.22
CA ASP A 190 28.34 15.51 -1.74
C ASP A 190 27.97 16.82 -0.99
N THR A 191 27.68 17.87 -1.77
CA THR A 191 27.36 19.21 -1.20
C THR A 191 26.08 19.20 -0.39
N TYR A 192 25.11 18.41 -0.79
CA TYR A 192 23.81 18.35 -0.15
C TYR A 192 23.92 17.68 1.23
N VAL A 193 24.65 16.58 1.30
CA VAL A 193 24.96 15.92 2.58
C VAL A 193 25.67 16.87 3.54
N ARG A 194 26.70 17.62 3.07
CA ARG A 194 27.39 18.63 3.89
C ARG A 194 26.43 19.70 4.43
N THR A 195 25.50 20.14 3.59
CA THR A 195 24.52 21.18 4.00
C THR A 195 23.64 20.65 5.12
N VAL A 196 23.03 19.47 4.92
CA VAL A 196 22.18 18.85 5.92
C VAL A 196 22.94 18.62 7.24
N ALA A 197 24.18 18.13 7.17
CA ALA A 197 24.99 17.89 8.37
C ALA A 197 25.26 19.19 9.15
N ARG A 198 25.56 20.30 8.47
CA ARG A 198 25.78 21.62 9.10
C ARG A 198 24.51 22.19 9.73
N ASP A 199 23.37 22.06 9.04
CA ASP A 199 22.07 22.53 9.53
C ASP A 199 21.68 21.78 10.81
N VAL A 200 21.83 20.45 10.82
CA VAL A 200 21.56 19.63 11.99
C VAL A 200 22.51 19.97 13.15
N LEU A 201 23.82 20.11 12.88
CA LEU A 201 24.82 20.49 13.88
C LEU A 201 24.51 21.85 14.51
N THR A 202 24.14 22.84 13.67
CA THR A 202 23.75 24.18 14.14
C THR A 202 22.52 24.12 15.02
N TYR A 203 21.51 23.34 14.63
CA TYR A 203 20.31 23.16 15.43
C TYR A 203 20.60 22.53 16.80
N LEU A 204 21.47 21.53 16.84
CA LEU A 204 21.83 20.84 18.09
C LEU A 204 22.63 21.75 19.04
N ASN A 205 23.50 22.63 18.49
CA ASN A 205 24.30 23.57 19.29
C ASN A 205 23.49 24.75 19.86
N ASN A 206 22.29 25.01 19.31
CA ASN A 206 21.42 26.10 19.74
C ASN A 206 20.34 25.65 20.75
N LYS A 207 20.35 24.40 21.18
CA LYS A 207 19.49 23.85 22.24
C LYS A 207 20.19 23.81 23.58
#